data_f5b54427ed28745a7b338ca35fd9728e
#
_entry.id   f5b54427ed28745a7b338ca35fd9728e
#
_cell.length_a   1.000
_cell.length_b   1.000
_cell.length_c   1.000
_cell.angle_alpha   90.00
_cell.angle_beta   90.00
_cell.angle_gamma   90.00
#
_symmetry.space_group_name_H-M   'P 1'
#
loop_
_entity.id
_entity.type
_entity.pdbx_description
1 polymer ?
#
loop_
_entity_poly.entity_id
_entity_poly.type
_entity_poly.pdbx_seq_one_letter_code
_entity_poly.pdbx_strand_id
1 'polypeptide(L)'
;MREGKYVGPTVGTSMLPMLKSGRDSIVVFPKGGRLNRLDVALYKRGENYILHRVIEVKEGGYVIRGDNCYSDEWVPEEEILGVLTEFFRGGKRVSCTDKRYLRYAKRRVGGYPARLFAFRVKSAAKRAVKRLIGGREGGR
;
A
#
# COMPACT_ATOMS: atom_id res chain seq x y z
N MET A 1 -21.08 -6.52 -15.39
CA MET A 1 -19.95 -6.89 -14.54
C MET A 1 -19.92 -8.41 -14.43
N ARG A 2 -18.93 -9.03 -15.00
CA ARG A 2 -18.75 -10.46 -14.76
C ARG A 2 -18.40 -10.66 -13.28
N GLU A 3 -19.05 -11.64 -12.71
CA GLU A 3 -19.06 -12.00 -11.30
C GLU A 3 -17.77 -11.63 -10.54
N GLY A 4 -17.84 -10.57 -9.75
CA GLY A 4 -16.85 -10.21 -8.76
C GLY A 4 -15.60 -9.49 -9.22
N LYS A 5 -15.33 -9.34 -10.52
CA LYS A 5 -14.17 -8.61 -11.03
C LYS A 5 -14.40 -7.11 -11.00
N TYR A 6 -13.55 -6.36 -10.32
CA TYR A 6 -13.55 -4.91 -10.35
C TYR A 6 -12.49 -4.40 -11.32
N VAL A 7 -12.88 -3.50 -12.20
CA VAL A 7 -11.97 -2.77 -13.08
C VAL A 7 -12.30 -1.29 -12.96
N GLY A 8 -11.32 -0.49 -12.58
CA GLY A 8 -11.55 0.95 -12.43
C GLY A 8 -10.32 1.70 -11.99
N PRO A 9 -10.48 3.02 -11.76
CA PRO A 9 -9.38 3.87 -11.35
C PRO A 9 -8.92 3.55 -9.93
N THR A 10 -7.65 3.87 -9.65
CA THR A 10 -7.13 3.87 -8.30
C THR A 10 -7.20 5.28 -7.71
N VAL A 11 -7.35 5.38 -6.42
CA VAL A 11 -7.47 6.65 -5.69
C VAL A 11 -6.48 6.66 -4.53
N GLY A 12 -5.93 7.84 -4.21
CA GLY A 12 -5.03 8.05 -3.09
C GLY A 12 -3.56 7.85 -3.46
N THR A 13 -2.71 7.92 -2.44
CA THR A 13 -1.25 7.91 -2.59
C THR A 13 -0.56 6.75 -1.88
N SER A 14 -1.32 5.90 -1.19
CA SER A 14 -0.76 4.85 -0.32
C SER A 14 0.02 3.77 -1.07
N MET A 15 -0.21 3.62 -2.37
CA MET A 15 0.48 2.64 -3.22
C MET A 15 1.46 3.27 -4.21
N LEU A 16 1.84 4.53 -4.00
CA LEU A 16 2.96 5.10 -4.74
C LEU A 16 4.26 4.36 -4.37
N PRO A 17 5.22 4.21 -5.25
CA PRO A 17 5.26 4.70 -6.63
C PRO A 17 4.57 3.80 -7.65
N MET A 18 4.03 2.65 -7.23
CA MET A 18 3.44 1.67 -8.14
C MET A 18 2.18 2.19 -8.84
N LEU A 19 1.24 2.69 -8.04
CA LEU A 19 -0.05 3.16 -8.52
C LEU A 19 -0.21 4.66 -8.25
N LYS A 20 -0.59 5.40 -9.29
CA LYS A 20 -0.82 6.83 -9.20
C LYS A 20 -2.27 7.15 -9.55
N SER A 21 -2.95 7.84 -8.64
CA SER A 21 -4.31 8.33 -8.84
C SER A 21 -4.37 9.27 -10.05
N GLY A 22 -5.43 9.11 -10.85
CA GLY A 22 -5.63 9.92 -12.06
C GLY A 22 -4.84 9.43 -13.29
N ARG A 23 -3.91 8.50 -13.13
CA ARG A 23 -3.13 7.92 -14.24
C ARG A 23 -3.42 6.44 -14.45
N ASP A 24 -3.57 5.68 -13.36
CA ASP A 24 -3.57 4.22 -13.38
C ASP A 24 -4.96 3.64 -13.11
N SER A 25 -5.22 2.47 -13.69
CA SER A 25 -6.40 1.65 -13.44
C SER A 25 -6.00 0.30 -12.88
N ILE A 26 -6.87 -0.30 -12.11
CA ILE A 26 -6.62 -1.58 -11.44
C ILE A 26 -7.64 -2.63 -11.85
N VAL A 27 -7.22 -3.89 -11.81
CA VAL A 27 -8.09 -5.06 -11.99
C VAL A 27 -7.97 -5.91 -10.75
N VAL A 28 -9.07 -6.07 -10.03
CA VAL A 28 -9.15 -6.82 -8.78
C VAL A 28 -10.15 -7.95 -8.95
N PHE A 29 -9.72 -9.16 -8.63
CA PHE A 29 -10.59 -10.34 -8.59
C PHE A 29 -10.99 -10.65 -7.16
N PRO A 30 -12.17 -11.28 -6.95
CA PRO A 30 -12.52 -11.77 -5.62
C PRO A 30 -11.48 -12.76 -5.14
N LYS A 31 -11.25 -12.81 -3.83
CA LYS A 31 -10.31 -13.79 -3.30
C LYS A 31 -10.86 -15.21 -3.52
N GLY A 32 -10.02 -16.10 -4.05
CA GLY A 32 -10.37 -17.50 -4.26
C GLY A 32 -9.85 -18.43 -3.18
N GLY A 33 -8.92 -17.99 -2.37
CA GLY A 33 -8.28 -18.73 -1.30
C GLY A 33 -7.41 -17.81 -0.48
N ARG A 34 -6.45 -18.37 0.24
CA ARG A 34 -5.53 -17.53 1.00
C ARG A 34 -4.60 -16.75 0.07
N LEU A 35 -4.34 -15.51 0.43
CA LEU A 35 -3.38 -14.68 -0.28
C LEU A 35 -1.95 -15.07 0.11
N ASN A 36 -1.04 -14.78 -0.79
CA ASN A 36 0.40 -14.98 -0.58
C ASN A 36 1.05 -13.68 -0.13
N ARG A 37 2.21 -13.80 0.49
CA ARG A 37 3.06 -12.65 0.76
C ARG A 37 3.36 -11.93 -0.56
N LEU A 38 3.34 -10.61 -0.56
CA LEU A 38 3.50 -9.69 -1.68
C LEU A 38 2.23 -9.45 -2.51
N ASP A 39 1.17 -10.23 -2.34
CA ASP A 39 -0.11 -9.93 -2.96
C ASP A 39 -0.63 -8.56 -2.48
N VAL A 40 -1.36 -7.87 -3.35
CA VAL A 40 -2.02 -6.62 -3.00
C VAL A 40 -3.49 -6.91 -2.74
N ALA A 41 -3.92 -6.72 -1.51
CA ALA A 41 -5.25 -7.07 -1.05
C ALA A 41 -6.19 -5.87 -1.11
N LEU A 42 -7.44 -6.13 -1.48
CA LEU A 42 -8.53 -5.17 -1.36
C LEU A 42 -9.36 -5.53 -0.14
N TYR A 43 -9.60 -4.56 0.72
CA TYR A 43 -10.46 -4.71 1.90
C TYR A 43 -11.13 -3.37 2.20
N LYS A 44 -12.09 -3.39 3.12
CA LYS A 44 -12.86 -2.20 3.47
C LYS A 44 -12.53 -1.75 4.89
N ARG A 45 -12.34 -0.45 5.06
CA ARG A 45 -12.18 0.18 6.38
C ARG A 45 -13.24 1.28 6.51
N GLY A 46 -14.27 1.03 7.33
CA GLY A 46 -15.41 1.93 7.39
C GLY A 46 -16.09 2.02 6.02
N GLU A 47 -16.20 3.21 5.46
CA GLU A 47 -16.78 3.44 4.14
C GLU A 47 -15.74 3.41 3.01
N ASN A 48 -14.45 3.26 3.32
CA ASN A 48 -13.37 3.33 2.35
C ASN A 48 -12.87 1.95 1.94
N TYR A 49 -12.63 1.77 0.65
CA TYR A 49 -11.92 0.61 0.11
C TYR A 49 -10.43 0.88 0.13
N ILE A 50 -9.68 -0.06 0.67
CA ILE A 50 -8.22 0.04 0.83
C ILE A 50 -7.56 -1.03 -0.03
N LEU A 51 -6.50 -0.63 -0.74
CA LEU A 51 -5.67 -1.52 -1.54
C LEU A 51 -4.23 -1.43 -1.03
N HIS A 52 -3.79 -2.44 -0.27
CA HIS A 52 -2.45 -2.48 0.34
C HIS A 52 -1.82 -3.85 0.19
N ARG A 53 -0.50 -3.90 0.37
CA ARG A 53 0.30 -5.11 0.14
C ARG A 53 0.40 -6.00 1.36
N VAL A 54 0.26 -7.32 1.15
CA VAL A 54 0.47 -8.34 2.18
C VAL A 54 1.96 -8.44 2.47
N ILE A 55 2.34 -8.13 3.70
CA ILE A 55 3.73 -8.19 4.18
C ILE A 55 4.03 -9.54 4.82
N GLU A 56 3.07 -10.07 5.56
CA GLU A 56 3.21 -11.34 6.26
C GLU A 56 1.86 -12.06 6.30
N VAL A 57 1.89 -13.36 6.03
CA VAL A 57 0.72 -14.24 6.13
C VAL A 57 0.76 -14.90 7.49
N LYS A 58 -0.30 -14.73 8.28
CA LYS A 58 -0.43 -15.31 9.61
C LYS A 58 -1.68 -16.18 9.72
N GLU A 59 -1.77 -16.96 10.78
CA GLU A 59 -3.00 -17.66 11.10
C GLU A 59 -4.14 -16.65 11.30
N GLY A 60 -5.23 -16.86 10.58
CA GLY A 60 -6.44 -16.03 10.67
C GLY A 60 -6.39 -14.72 9.91
N GLY A 61 -5.28 -14.33 9.30
CA GLY A 61 -5.22 -13.08 8.56
C GLY A 61 -3.84 -12.67 8.08
N TYR A 62 -3.65 -11.36 7.93
CA TYR A 62 -2.48 -10.79 7.28
C TYR A 62 -1.98 -9.54 7.98
N VAL A 63 -0.65 -9.35 7.96
CA VAL A 63 -0.06 -8.05 8.21
C VAL A 63 0.06 -7.35 6.86
N ILE A 64 -0.53 -6.17 6.74
CA ILE A 64 -0.69 -5.45 5.48
C ILE A 64 -0.15 -4.04 5.61
N ARG A 65 0.50 -3.56 4.54
CA ARG A 65 1.07 -2.19 4.48
C ARG A 65 1.00 -1.65 3.07
N GLY A 66 0.60 -0.38 2.92
CA GLY A 66 0.71 0.32 1.65
C GLY A 66 2.17 0.55 1.26
N ASP A 67 2.48 0.49 -0.03
CA ASP A 67 3.86 0.69 -0.53
C ASP A 67 4.45 2.05 -0.14
N ASN A 68 3.60 3.05 0.06
CA ASN A 68 3.98 4.39 0.48
C ASN A 68 3.62 4.69 1.95
N CYS A 69 3.38 3.66 2.74
CA CYS A 69 2.98 3.79 4.15
C CYS A 69 4.12 3.37 5.08
N TYR A 70 4.07 3.89 6.31
CA TYR A 70 5.09 3.63 7.34
C TYR A 70 4.50 2.98 8.59
N SER A 71 3.35 2.35 8.45
CA SER A 71 2.71 1.58 9.51
C SER A 71 2.06 0.34 8.95
N ASP A 72 2.02 -0.70 9.75
CA ASP A 72 1.40 -1.97 9.41
C ASP A 72 0.02 -2.04 10.05
N GLU A 73 -0.88 -2.82 9.44
CA GLU A 73 -2.14 -3.13 10.06
C GLU A 73 -2.47 -4.62 9.95
N TRP A 74 -3.24 -5.09 10.90
CA TRP A 74 -3.75 -6.45 10.91
C TRP A 74 -5.11 -6.49 10.23
N VAL A 75 -5.27 -7.38 9.23
CA VAL A 75 -6.55 -7.58 8.53
C VAL A 75 -6.92 -9.05 8.59
N PRO A 76 -8.04 -9.38 9.24
CA PRO A 76 -8.53 -10.77 9.28
C PRO A 76 -8.86 -11.30 7.88
N GLU A 77 -8.75 -12.61 7.71
CA GLU A 77 -9.02 -13.29 6.43
C GLU A 77 -10.41 -12.94 5.88
N GLU A 78 -11.42 -12.92 6.74
CA GLU A 78 -12.81 -12.67 6.34
C GLU A 78 -13.06 -11.23 5.85
N GLU A 79 -12.16 -10.30 6.15
CA GLU A 79 -12.30 -8.91 5.69
C GLU A 79 -11.67 -8.67 4.31
N ILE A 80 -10.92 -9.63 3.78
CA ILE A 80 -10.33 -9.50 2.45
C ILE A 80 -11.42 -9.71 1.39
N LEU A 81 -11.60 -8.70 0.54
CA LEU A 81 -12.60 -8.71 -0.52
C LEU A 81 -12.04 -9.23 -1.85
N GLY A 82 -10.78 -8.93 -2.13
CA GLY A 82 -10.18 -9.32 -3.39
C GLY A 82 -8.66 -9.15 -3.42
N VAL A 83 -8.10 -9.48 -4.58
CA VAL A 83 -6.65 -9.40 -4.82
C VAL A 83 -6.38 -8.74 -6.17
N LEU A 84 -5.39 -7.87 -6.21
CA LEU A 84 -4.93 -7.21 -7.44
C LEU A 84 -4.27 -8.25 -8.35
N THR A 85 -4.73 -8.36 -9.59
CA THR A 85 -4.18 -9.30 -10.58
C THR A 85 -3.37 -8.61 -11.66
N GLU A 86 -3.75 -7.39 -12.01
CA GLU A 86 -3.04 -6.57 -12.98
C GLU A 86 -3.42 -5.10 -12.80
N PHE A 87 -2.63 -4.22 -13.38
CA PHE A 87 -2.95 -2.80 -13.44
C PHE A 87 -2.46 -2.19 -14.75
N PHE A 88 -3.01 -1.04 -15.08
CA PHE A 88 -2.65 -0.30 -16.29
C PHE A 88 -1.99 1.00 -15.85
N ARG A 89 -0.71 1.13 -16.18
CA ARG A 89 0.08 2.33 -15.89
C ARG A 89 0.07 3.24 -17.12
N GLY A 90 -0.81 4.24 -17.09
CA GLY A 90 -0.96 5.13 -18.25
C GLY A 90 -1.33 4.40 -19.53
N GLY A 91 -2.15 3.34 -19.43
CA GLY A 91 -2.57 2.52 -20.57
C GLY A 91 -1.70 1.30 -20.82
N LYS A 92 -0.53 1.17 -20.19
CA LYS A 92 0.34 -0.01 -20.30
C LYS A 92 -0.02 -1.06 -19.24
N ARG A 93 -0.37 -2.27 -19.70
CA ARG A 93 -0.71 -3.39 -18.83
C ARG A 93 0.51 -3.92 -18.08
N VAL A 94 0.36 -4.11 -16.77
CA VAL A 94 1.35 -4.78 -15.92
C VAL A 94 0.64 -5.90 -15.17
N SER A 95 1.10 -7.14 -15.35
CA SER A 95 0.57 -8.30 -14.63
C SER A 95 1.29 -8.48 -13.29
N CYS A 96 0.55 -8.84 -12.25
CA CYS A 96 1.14 -9.15 -10.94
C CYS A 96 1.92 -10.47 -10.93
N THR A 97 1.94 -11.22 -12.03
CA THR A 97 2.81 -12.38 -12.23
C THR A 97 4.08 -12.06 -13.02
N ASP A 98 4.21 -10.83 -13.51
CA ASP A 98 5.37 -10.37 -14.26
C ASP A 98 6.61 -10.33 -13.37
N LYS A 99 7.74 -10.82 -13.89
CA LYS A 99 9.03 -10.85 -13.16
C LYS A 99 9.52 -9.46 -12.72
N ARG A 100 9.30 -8.45 -13.55
CA ARG A 100 9.65 -7.06 -13.21
C ARG A 100 8.82 -6.54 -12.04
N TYR A 101 7.53 -6.83 -12.08
CA TYR A 101 6.62 -6.47 -11.00
C TYR A 101 7.02 -7.17 -9.70
N LEU A 102 7.28 -8.47 -9.73
CA LEU A 102 7.69 -9.25 -8.55
C LEU A 102 9.01 -8.74 -7.96
N ARG A 103 9.97 -8.35 -8.80
CA ARG A 103 11.20 -7.70 -8.36
C ARG A 103 10.93 -6.37 -7.65
N TYR A 104 10.08 -5.56 -8.23
CA TYR A 104 9.63 -4.31 -7.60
C TYR A 104 9.04 -4.56 -6.22
N ALA A 105 8.09 -5.50 -6.12
CA ALA A 105 7.42 -5.83 -4.87
C ALA A 105 8.41 -6.28 -3.79
N LYS A 106 9.33 -7.17 -4.14
CA LYS A 106 10.38 -7.65 -3.24
C LYS A 106 11.29 -6.53 -2.75
N ARG A 107 11.72 -5.64 -3.66
CA ARG A 107 12.56 -4.49 -3.30
C ARG A 107 11.82 -3.51 -2.40
N ARG A 108 10.55 -3.29 -2.69
CA ARG A 108 9.74 -2.35 -1.91
C ARG A 108 9.58 -2.82 -0.47
N VAL A 109 9.26 -4.09 -0.28
CA VAL A 109 9.13 -4.70 1.04
C VAL A 109 10.49 -4.82 1.74
N GLY A 110 11.52 -5.28 1.02
CA GLY A 110 12.87 -5.44 1.58
C GLY A 110 13.54 -4.12 1.95
N GLY A 111 13.24 -3.04 1.24
CA GLY A 111 13.78 -1.70 1.52
C GLY A 111 13.02 -0.92 2.59
N TYR A 112 11.95 -1.47 3.13
CA TYR A 112 11.12 -0.77 4.11
C TYR A 112 11.88 -0.35 5.38
N PRO A 113 12.72 -1.19 6.01
CA PRO A 113 13.44 -0.75 7.22
C PRO A 113 14.28 0.50 6.99
N ALA A 114 14.98 0.57 5.85
CA ALA A 114 15.78 1.74 5.49
C ALA A 114 14.92 2.98 5.25
N ARG A 115 13.79 2.83 4.54
CA ARG A 115 12.85 3.93 4.33
C ARG A 115 12.23 4.42 5.62
N LEU A 116 11.86 3.50 6.50
CA LEU A 116 11.29 3.83 7.81
C LEU A 116 12.29 4.62 8.65
N PHE A 117 13.56 4.19 8.66
CA PHE A 117 14.62 4.91 9.34
C PHE A 117 14.76 6.35 8.80
N ALA A 118 14.85 6.50 7.47
CA ALA A 118 14.93 7.80 6.83
C ALA A 118 13.71 8.69 7.14
N PHE A 119 12.52 8.12 7.14
CA PHE A 119 11.28 8.81 7.48
C PHE A 119 11.31 9.31 8.94
N ARG A 120 11.75 8.46 9.87
CA ARG A 120 11.86 8.81 11.29
C ARG A 120 12.88 9.92 11.53
N VAL A 121 14.01 9.88 10.83
CA VAL A 121 15.04 10.91 10.91
C VAL A 121 14.49 12.25 10.41
N LYS A 122 13.84 12.28 9.24
CA LYS A 122 13.21 13.49 8.70
C LYS A 122 12.13 14.04 9.62
N SER A 123 11.31 13.18 10.19
CA SER A 123 10.24 13.58 11.11
C SER A 123 10.81 14.18 12.41
N ALA A 124 11.88 13.59 12.94
CA ALA A 124 12.59 14.12 14.10
C ALA A 124 13.21 15.49 13.80
N ALA A 125 13.84 15.65 12.63
CA ALA A 125 14.42 16.92 12.20
C ALA A 125 13.35 18.02 12.06
N LYS A 126 12.19 17.69 11.45
CA LYS A 126 11.06 18.62 11.35
C LYS A 126 10.54 19.04 12.72
N ARG A 127 10.43 18.11 13.66
CA ARG A 127 9.98 18.40 15.02
C ARG A 127 10.98 19.29 15.76
N ALA A 128 12.27 19.05 15.59
CA ALA A 128 13.33 19.88 16.17
C ALA A 128 13.27 21.32 15.64
N VAL A 129 13.10 21.48 14.31
CA VAL A 129 12.95 22.81 13.68
C VAL A 129 11.70 23.52 14.20
N LYS A 130 10.56 22.83 14.30
CA LYS A 130 9.32 23.39 14.86
C LYS A 130 9.50 23.85 16.31
N ARG A 131 10.21 23.10 17.14
CA ARG A 131 10.50 23.47 18.52
C ARG A 131 11.36 24.74 18.61
N LEU A 132 12.36 24.85 17.73
CA LEU A 132 13.22 26.03 17.67
C LEU A 132 12.44 27.30 17.25
N ILE A 133 11.57 27.16 16.25
CA ILE A 133 10.71 28.26 15.77
C ILE A 133 9.64 28.61 16.81
N GLY A 134 8.98 27.60 17.41
CA GLY A 134 7.97 27.80 18.46
C GLY A 134 8.54 28.40 19.74
N GLY A 135 9.80 28.08 20.10
CA GLY A 135 10.50 28.66 21.25
C GLY A 135 10.84 30.15 21.11
N ARG A 136 10.91 30.64 19.87
CA ARG A 136 11.13 32.07 19.61
C ARG A 136 9.86 32.93 19.75
N GLU A 137 8.70 32.33 19.52
CA GLU A 137 7.41 33.01 19.66
C GLU A 137 6.93 33.07 21.11
N GLY A 138 7.38 32.17 21.97
CA GLY A 138 7.06 32.14 23.39
C GLY A 138 7.93 33.03 24.27
N GLY A 139 8.88 33.75 23.69
CA GLY A 139 9.84 34.59 24.41
C GLY A 139 9.50 36.09 24.50
N ARG A 140 8.22 36.43 24.45
CA ARG A 140 7.75 37.81 24.67
C ARG A 140 6.95 37.94 25.94
#